data_9d6f348bf80a4092b6433f96cc2396fd
#
_entry.id   9d6f348bf80a4092b6433f96cc2396fd
#
_cell.length_a   1.000
_cell.length_b   1.000
_cell.length_c   1.000
_cell.angle_alpha   90.00
_cell.angle_beta   90.00
_cell.angle_gamma   90.00
#
_symmetry.space_group_name_H-M   'P 1'
#
loop_
_entity.id
_entity.type
_entity.pdbx_description
1 polymer ?
#
loop_
_entity_poly.entity_id
_entity_poly.type
_entity_poly.pdbx_seq_one_letter_code
_entity_poly.pdbx_strand_id
1 'polypeptide(L)'
;MKKQKKNKQEDSVLPKQLNRRQFLEKLGISAAAGISLLSPGKARADNFRFNEASRARKGDRLHSRAAARAYRSANVKHPNNGEEDDFPYLFNYTKSLPHDSTTGEVVPRAYDRYIAALKKNNFDALENIGTGFRPLENPQAGLALPISGMDHQRYKMPPAPRVDKAQHSAEMIELYWQALCRDINFTDFDDDVTVNEAASELSSLSGYAGPRINSSVSPACVFRGNFFGDLSGPFVSQFLLQDISFGAHTIVQRLTRAYPSGTDYMTDFDDWLFIQQGNNFKNDPDYDSTPRYIRNGRDLASYVYEDELYQAYLNAAAWLLEEEAILDSGNPYHRLAATSNYVNFGPKRILCSVSDVSMLALQAVFFQKWFVHRRQRPEEFGGRIHQHITGARDYSMIHDDVLNSEAVAKVFTNNGSYLLPQVYRQGSPTHPAYGAGHATVAGACVTVLKAFFDETYIVKNPVVANSDGTALVPYTGADKNSLTVGGELNKLAANIAIGRNWAGIHWRTDYTESMELGEKIAIQMLRTQAMQYPERHSFSFTRFNGSPITIRGRGFK
;
A
#
# COMPACT_ATOMS: atom_id res chain seq x y z
N MET A 1 -45.58 35.61 -54.85
CA MET A 1 -46.53 35.60 -53.73
C MET A 1 -46.80 34.16 -53.31
N LYS A 2 -46.29 33.71 -52.15
CA LYS A 2 -46.83 32.65 -51.33
C LYS A 2 -46.07 32.68 -50.00
N LYS A 3 -46.79 32.95 -48.92
CA LYS A 3 -46.30 33.05 -47.54
C LYS A 3 -46.02 31.62 -47.01
N GLN A 4 -44.83 31.39 -46.48
CA GLN A 4 -44.53 30.22 -45.66
C GLN A 4 -44.86 30.52 -44.19
N LYS A 5 -45.66 29.67 -43.55
CA LYS A 5 -45.96 29.65 -42.12
C LYS A 5 -44.77 29.06 -41.37
N LYS A 6 -44.24 29.78 -40.39
CA LYS A 6 -43.28 29.27 -39.40
C LYS A 6 -44.07 28.52 -38.30
N ASN A 7 -43.77 27.23 -38.12
CA ASN A 7 -44.15 26.48 -36.93
C ASN A 7 -43.24 26.92 -35.78
N LYS A 8 -43.86 27.32 -34.67
CA LYS A 8 -43.19 27.50 -33.37
C LYS A 8 -43.06 26.12 -32.72
N GLN A 9 -41.85 25.68 -32.49
CA GLN A 9 -41.51 24.60 -31.60
C GLN A 9 -41.32 25.22 -30.19
N GLU A 10 -42.06 24.73 -29.22
CA GLU A 10 -41.93 25.09 -27.83
C GLU A 10 -40.68 24.43 -27.26
N ASP A 11 -39.65 25.21 -26.95
CA ASP A 11 -38.46 24.77 -26.22
C ASP A 11 -38.84 24.65 -24.74
N SER A 12 -38.79 23.44 -24.21
CA SER A 12 -38.86 23.16 -22.78
C SER A 12 -37.57 23.71 -22.10
N VAL A 13 -37.69 24.77 -21.35
CA VAL A 13 -36.60 25.38 -20.58
C VAL A 13 -36.33 24.54 -19.33
N LEU A 14 -35.32 23.69 -19.38
CA LEU A 14 -34.70 23.12 -18.18
C LEU A 14 -33.99 24.26 -17.41
N PRO A 15 -34.07 24.29 -16.08
CA PRO A 15 -33.41 25.32 -15.29
C PRO A 15 -31.88 25.17 -15.45
N LYS A 16 -31.23 26.21 -15.95
CA LYS A 16 -29.79 26.29 -16.04
C LYS A 16 -29.17 26.17 -14.66
N GLN A 17 -28.42 25.11 -14.40
CA GLN A 17 -27.54 25.00 -13.25
C GLN A 17 -26.57 26.17 -13.28
N LEU A 18 -26.56 26.95 -12.21
CA LEU A 18 -25.60 28.03 -12.00
C LEU A 18 -24.22 27.41 -11.78
N ASN A 19 -23.25 27.75 -12.62
CA ASN A 19 -21.87 27.32 -12.39
C ASN A 19 -21.30 28.01 -11.11
N ARG A 20 -20.29 27.38 -10.52
CA ARG A 20 -19.65 27.80 -9.26
C ARG A 20 -19.24 29.28 -9.24
N ARG A 21 -18.86 29.84 -10.39
CA ARG A 21 -18.44 31.24 -10.54
C ARG A 21 -19.64 32.21 -10.41
N GLN A 22 -20.75 31.88 -11.02
CA GLN A 22 -22.00 32.66 -10.94
C GLN A 22 -22.62 32.63 -9.52
N PHE A 23 -22.42 31.52 -8.80
CA PHE A 23 -22.82 31.39 -7.39
C PHE A 23 -21.95 32.30 -6.48
N LEU A 24 -20.64 32.32 -6.70
CA LEU A 24 -19.71 33.17 -5.94
C LEU A 24 -19.89 34.67 -6.24
N GLU A 25 -20.21 35.05 -7.48
CA GLU A 25 -20.53 36.43 -7.85
C GLU A 25 -21.82 36.93 -7.23
N LYS A 26 -22.85 36.08 -7.11
CA LYS A 26 -24.09 36.42 -6.39
C LYS A 26 -23.90 36.57 -4.89
N LEU A 27 -23.02 35.80 -4.28
CA LEU A 27 -22.66 35.96 -2.85
C LEU A 27 -21.83 37.24 -2.59
N GLY A 28 -20.93 37.60 -3.52
CA GLY A 28 -20.12 38.83 -3.40
C GLY A 28 -20.92 40.11 -3.49
N ILE A 29 -21.98 40.16 -4.30
CA ILE A 29 -22.81 41.34 -4.49
C ILE A 29 -23.72 41.61 -3.26
N SER A 30 -24.11 40.56 -2.56
CA SER A 30 -24.93 40.72 -1.33
C SER A 30 -24.14 41.23 -0.12
N ALA A 31 -22.80 41.08 -0.11
CA ALA A 31 -21.95 41.59 0.97
C ALA A 31 -21.56 43.06 0.81
N ALA A 32 -21.67 43.63 -0.40
CA ALA A 32 -21.28 45.00 -0.67
C ALA A 32 -22.38 46.06 -0.48
N ALA A 33 -23.63 45.66 -0.32
CA ALA A 33 -24.77 46.58 -0.24
C ALA A 33 -25.15 47.03 1.20
N GLY A 34 -24.38 46.61 2.20
CA GLY A 34 -24.71 46.87 3.64
C GLY A 34 -23.78 47.82 4.38
N ILE A 35 -22.91 48.58 3.71
CA ILE A 35 -22.06 49.57 4.39
C ILE A 35 -22.75 50.94 4.33
N SER A 36 -23.72 51.17 5.19
CA SER A 36 -24.20 52.51 5.53
C SER A 36 -23.39 53.04 6.72
N LEU A 37 -22.88 54.24 6.51
CA LEU A 37 -22.20 55.11 7.43
C LEU A 37 -22.76 55.04 8.88
N LEU A 38 -22.06 54.35 9.75
CA LEU A 38 -22.17 54.50 11.19
C LEU A 38 -20.81 54.95 11.71
N SER A 39 -20.84 56.03 12.51
CA SER A 39 -19.72 56.65 13.21
C SER A 39 -18.75 55.64 13.83
N PRO A 40 -17.49 56.02 14.11
CA PRO A 40 -16.52 55.10 14.75
C PRO A 40 -16.88 54.93 16.24
N GLY A 41 -17.99 54.29 16.50
CA GLY A 41 -18.26 53.62 17.76
C GLY A 41 -17.34 52.43 17.80
N LYS A 42 -16.56 52.31 18.86
CA LYS A 42 -15.72 51.14 19.16
C LYS A 42 -16.46 49.89 18.72
N ALA A 43 -15.97 49.26 17.66
CA ALA A 43 -16.42 47.93 17.32
C ALA A 43 -16.12 47.04 18.53
N ARG A 44 -17.12 46.80 19.36
CA ARG A 44 -17.09 45.72 20.32
C ARG A 44 -16.94 44.47 19.49
N ALA A 45 -15.78 43.86 19.58
CA ALA A 45 -15.63 42.43 19.30
C ALA A 45 -16.49 41.72 20.36
N ASP A 46 -17.82 41.75 20.15
CA ASP A 46 -18.77 41.19 21.10
C ASP A 46 -18.57 39.69 21.17
N ASN A 47 -17.86 39.29 22.23
CA ASN A 47 -18.15 38.06 22.99
C ASN A 47 -18.13 36.72 22.26
N PHE A 48 -17.35 36.54 21.22
CA PHE A 48 -16.76 35.23 21.01
C PHE A 48 -15.83 34.99 22.21
N ARG A 49 -16.33 34.37 23.28
CA ARG A 49 -15.54 34.00 24.45
C ARG A 49 -14.56 32.88 24.02
N PHE A 50 -13.50 33.25 23.32
CA PHE A 50 -12.31 32.42 23.22
C PHE A 50 -11.68 32.41 24.61
N ASN A 51 -12.09 31.48 25.45
CA ASN A 51 -11.40 31.27 26.72
C ASN A 51 -10.11 30.49 26.40
N GLU A 52 -9.08 31.21 25.94
CA GLU A 52 -7.77 30.66 25.54
C GLU A 52 -7.19 29.80 26.65
N ALA A 53 -7.29 30.23 27.91
CA ALA A 53 -6.79 29.47 29.04
C ALA A 53 -7.54 28.14 29.24
N SER A 54 -8.86 28.11 29.00
CA SER A 54 -9.65 26.88 29.09
C SER A 54 -9.30 25.94 27.93
N ARG A 55 -9.11 26.50 26.75
CA ARG A 55 -8.75 25.74 25.54
C ARG A 55 -7.33 25.17 25.64
N ALA A 56 -6.36 25.97 26.10
CA ALA A 56 -4.99 25.51 26.36
C ALA A 56 -4.96 24.37 27.40
N ARG A 57 -5.67 24.54 28.53
CA ARG A 57 -5.78 23.47 29.55
C ARG A 57 -6.44 22.21 29.01
N LYS A 58 -7.37 22.33 28.06
CA LYS A 58 -7.98 21.16 27.42
C LYS A 58 -7.00 20.44 26.49
N GLY A 59 -6.25 21.17 25.67
CA GLY A 59 -5.16 20.65 24.84
C GLY A 59 -4.12 19.92 25.68
N ASP A 60 -3.60 20.57 26.72
CA ASP A 60 -2.65 19.99 27.65
C ASP A 60 -3.16 18.68 28.28
N ARG A 61 -4.41 18.65 28.76
CA ARG A 61 -5.02 17.42 29.30
C ARG A 61 -5.12 16.29 28.28
N LEU A 62 -5.40 16.59 27.01
CA LEU A 62 -5.46 15.57 25.95
C LEU A 62 -4.07 14.98 25.69
N HIS A 63 -3.05 15.84 25.55
CA HIS A 63 -1.68 15.42 25.34
C HIS A 63 -1.12 14.67 26.56
N SER A 64 -1.32 15.19 27.78
CA SER A 64 -0.89 14.54 29.02
C SER A 64 -1.56 13.19 29.22
N ARG A 65 -2.85 13.02 28.89
CA ARG A 65 -3.54 11.72 28.95
C ARG A 65 -3.01 10.73 27.91
N ALA A 66 -2.70 11.18 26.70
CA ALA A 66 -2.11 10.34 25.67
C ALA A 66 -0.70 9.87 26.10
N ALA A 67 0.14 10.79 26.58
CA ALA A 67 1.47 10.50 27.11
C ALA A 67 1.42 9.55 28.32
N ALA A 68 0.52 9.82 29.29
CA ALA A 68 0.38 8.95 30.48
C ALA A 68 -0.13 7.55 30.11
N ARG A 69 -0.97 7.41 29.08
CA ARG A 69 -1.39 6.10 28.58
C ARG A 69 -0.23 5.35 27.95
N ALA A 70 0.58 6.03 27.16
CA ALA A 70 1.79 5.46 26.57
C ALA A 70 2.78 5.02 27.68
N TYR A 71 3.05 5.88 28.66
CA TYR A 71 3.95 5.58 29.77
C TYR A 71 3.50 4.41 30.65
N ARG A 72 2.21 4.33 30.98
CA ARG A 72 1.65 3.26 31.85
C ARG A 72 1.51 1.92 31.17
N SER A 73 1.73 1.87 29.89
CA SER A 73 1.60 0.60 29.18
C SER A 73 2.87 -0.21 29.38
N ALA A 74 2.72 -1.48 29.76
CA ALA A 74 3.83 -2.39 29.90
C ALA A 74 4.67 -2.47 28.61
N ASN A 75 5.96 -2.73 28.76
CA ASN A 75 6.83 -3.01 27.62
C ASN A 75 6.23 -4.12 26.76
N VAL A 76 6.14 -3.84 25.46
CA VAL A 76 5.61 -4.80 24.50
C VAL A 76 6.72 -5.76 24.12
N LYS A 77 6.52 -7.06 24.36
CA LYS A 77 7.38 -8.08 23.78
C LYS A 77 7.02 -8.26 22.31
N HIS A 78 8.02 -8.18 21.45
CA HIS A 78 7.89 -8.43 20.02
C HIS A 78 8.33 -9.87 19.73
N PRO A 79 7.42 -10.76 19.30
CA PRO A 79 7.81 -12.10 18.91
C PRO A 79 8.56 -12.04 17.57
N ASN A 80 9.63 -12.79 17.41
CA ASN A 80 10.30 -13.10 16.16
C ASN A 80 10.30 -14.61 15.93
N ASN A 81 10.80 -15.06 14.80
CA ASN A 81 10.79 -16.48 14.46
C ASN A 81 12.03 -17.27 14.99
N GLY A 82 13.00 -16.60 15.58
CA GLY A 82 14.22 -17.22 16.14
C GLY A 82 15.28 -17.63 15.11
N GLU A 83 15.06 -17.40 13.82
CA GLU A 83 16.03 -17.81 12.77
C GLU A 83 17.40 -17.16 12.92
N GLU A 84 17.48 -15.93 13.42
CA GLU A 84 18.75 -15.22 13.62
C GLU A 84 19.64 -15.91 14.65
N ASP A 85 19.03 -16.56 15.65
CA ASP A 85 19.74 -17.33 16.68
C ASP A 85 20.07 -18.75 16.20
N ASP A 86 19.15 -19.41 15.50
CA ASP A 86 19.30 -20.79 15.04
C ASP A 86 20.21 -20.92 13.79
N PHE A 87 20.16 -19.94 12.91
CA PHE A 87 20.91 -19.91 11.63
C PHE A 87 21.65 -18.57 11.46
N PRO A 88 22.64 -18.26 12.31
CA PRO A 88 23.33 -16.99 12.24
C PRO A 88 23.86 -16.67 10.85
N TYR A 89 23.64 -15.43 10.38
CA TYR A 89 24.12 -14.89 9.10
C TYR A 89 23.44 -15.43 7.83
N LEU A 90 22.64 -16.50 7.89
CA LEU A 90 22.19 -17.22 6.67
C LEU A 90 20.85 -16.72 6.10
N PHE A 91 19.84 -16.51 6.95
CA PHE A 91 18.47 -16.23 6.51
C PHE A 91 17.92 -14.90 7.00
N ASN A 92 18.81 -13.98 7.36
CA ASN A 92 18.47 -12.62 7.74
C ASN A 92 18.85 -11.64 6.62
N TYR A 93 18.32 -10.44 6.71
CA TYR A 93 18.63 -9.36 5.77
C TYR A 93 20.12 -8.97 5.84
N THR A 94 20.78 -9.05 4.69
CA THR A 94 22.24 -8.81 4.59
C THR A 94 22.62 -7.89 3.42
N LYS A 95 21.71 -7.54 2.55
CA LYS A 95 21.96 -6.71 1.37
C LYS A 95 22.65 -5.39 1.76
N SER A 96 23.58 -4.94 0.93
CA SER A 96 24.48 -3.81 1.14
C SER A 96 25.59 -4.02 2.17
N LEU A 97 25.67 -5.19 2.81
CA LEU A 97 26.84 -5.56 3.59
C LEU A 97 27.88 -6.25 2.70
N PRO A 98 29.16 -6.38 3.14
CA PRO A 98 30.14 -7.20 2.42
C PRO A 98 29.74 -8.69 2.37
N HIS A 99 29.88 -9.32 1.20
CA HIS A 99 29.59 -10.73 0.98
C HIS A 99 30.82 -11.48 0.48
N ASP A 100 30.90 -12.76 0.78
CA ASP A 100 31.87 -13.69 0.20
C ASP A 100 31.58 -13.87 -1.29
N SER A 101 32.63 -13.81 -2.11
CA SER A 101 32.50 -13.84 -3.58
C SER A 101 32.12 -15.20 -4.16
N THR A 102 32.30 -16.28 -3.40
CA THR A 102 32.04 -17.64 -3.85
C THR A 102 30.66 -18.14 -3.42
N THR A 103 30.32 -17.92 -2.14
CA THR A 103 29.06 -18.42 -1.57
C THR A 103 27.94 -17.39 -1.62
N GLY A 104 28.26 -16.11 -1.77
CA GLY A 104 27.30 -15.02 -1.64
C GLY A 104 26.72 -14.88 -0.22
N GLU A 105 27.38 -15.44 0.79
CA GLU A 105 27.04 -15.25 2.20
C GLU A 105 27.62 -13.93 2.71
N VAL A 106 26.92 -13.29 3.64
CA VAL A 106 27.46 -12.08 4.28
C VAL A 106 28.72 -12.41 5.08
N VAL A 107 29.70 -11.51 5.07
CA VAL A 107 30.88 -11.62 5.93
C VAL A 107 30.45 -11.53 7.41
N PRO A 108 30.62 -12.56 8.26
CA PRO A 108 30.07 -12.60 9.62
C PRO A 108 30.42 -11.38 10.46
N ARG A 109 31.66 -10.91 10.41
CA ARG A 109 32.11 -9.71 11.13
C ARG A 109 31.35 -8.44 10.72
N ALA A 110 30.95 -8.32 9.45
CA ALA A 110 30.17 -7.17 8.98
C ALA A 110 28.75 -7.23 9.56
N TYR A 111 28.15 -8.41 9.58
CA TYR A 111 26.84 -8.63 10.19
C TYR A 111 26.85 -8.33 11.69
N ASP A 112 27.84 -8.83 12.44
CA ASP A 112 27.96 -8.57 13.89
C ASP A 112 28.07 -7.06 14.20
N ARG A 113 28.81 -6.31 13.39
CA ARG A 113 28.92 -4.85 13.52
C ARG A 113 27.60 -4.16 13.23
N TYR A 114 26.89 -4.59 12.20
CA TYR A 114 25.56 -4.10 11.83
C TYR A 114 24.56 -4.30 12.99
N ILE A 115 24.48 -5.51 13.54
CA ILE A 115 23.60 -5.81 14.67
C ILE A 115 23.99 -5.03 15.93
N ALA A 116 25.30 -4.89 16.21
CA ALA A 116 25.79 -4.10 17.34
C ALA A 116 25.44 -2.62 17.21
N ALA A 117 25.48 -2.05 15.99
CA ALA A 117 25.10 -0.67 15.73
C ALA A 117 23.60 -0.45 15.99
N LEU A 118 22.73 -1.35 15.49
CA LEU A 118 21.29 -1.29 15.75
C LEU A 118 20.96 -1.42 17.24
N LYS A 119 21.52 -2.41 17.95
CA LYS A 119 21.30 -2.66 19.38
C LYS A 119 21.71 -1.48 20.26
N LYS A 120 22.71 -0.71 19.85
CA LYS A 120 23.23 0.45 20.58
C LYS A 120 22.64 1.78 20.13
N ASN A 121 21.76 1.78 19.12
CA ASN A 121 21.30 3.00 18.43
C ASN A 121 22.47 3.89 17.95
N ASN A 122 23.59 3.28 17.58
CA ASN A 122 24.78 3.97 17.09
C ASN A 122 24.83 3.86 15.56
N PHE A 123 24.10 4.73 14.91
CA PHE A 123 23.95 4.70 13.45
C PHE A 123 25.20 5.20 12.72
N ASP A 124 26.00 6.05 13.35
CA ASP A 124 27.30 6.48 12.79
C ASP A 124 28.26 5.28 12.63
N ALA A 125 28.10 4.23 13.42
CA ALA A 125 28.89 3.01 13.28
C ALA A 125 28.58 2.24 11.99
N LEU A 126 27.41 2.45 11.36
CA LEU A 126 27.04 1.84 10.09
C LEU A 126 27.94 2.32 8.95
N GLU A 127 28.40 3.57 8.99
CA GLU A 127 29.33 4.14 8.00
C GLU A 127 30.67 3.40 7.92
N ASN A 128 31.03 2.64 8.96
CA ASN A 128 32.29 1.91 9.05
C ASN A 128 32.14 0.40 8.74
N ILE A 129 31.00 -0.07 8.24
CA ILE A 129 30.78 -1.49 7.96
C ILE A 129 31.29 -1.87 6.57
N GLY A 130 31.50 -0.90 5.69
CA GLY A 130 31.89 -1.15 4.30
C GLY A 130 30.69 -1.61 3.45
N THR A 131 29.60 -0.89 3.58
CA THR A 131 28.43 -1.04 2.68
C THR A 131 28.81 -0.62 1.26
N GLY A 132 28.14 -1.18 0.27
CA GLY A 132 28.26 -0.77 -1.12
C GLY A 132 27.77 0.67 -1.37
N PHE A 133 27.62 1.04 -2.63
CA PHE A 133 27.17 2.39 -3.03
C PHE A 133 25.70 2.68 -2.65
N ARG A 134 24.90 1.65 -2.34
CA ARG A 134 23.51 1.82 -1.88
C ARG A 134 23.46 1.79 -0.35
N PRO A 135 23.20 2.94 0.30
CA PRO A 135 23.13 3.02 1.76
C PRO A 135 21.94 2.21 2.31
N LEU A 136 22.02 1.80 3.57
CA LEU A 136 20.90 1.24 4.31
C LEU A 136 19.82 2.32 4.52
N GLU A 137 18.59 2.02 4.16
CA GLU A 137 17.49 3.00 4.21
C GLU A 137 17.00 3.23 5.63
N ASN A 138 17.35 4.37 6.18
CA ASN A 138 16.82 5.05 7.36
C ASN A 138 16.41 4.12 8.53
N PRO A 139 17.34 3.37 9.15
CA PRO A 139 17.01 2.53 10.30
C PRO A 139 16.40 3.32 11.48
N GLN A 140 16.75 4.61 11.61
CA GLN A 140 16.29 5.49 12.69
C GLN A 140 14.80 5.85 12.60
N ALA A 141 14.17 5.70 11.42
CA ALA A 141 12.76 6.11 11.21
C ALA A 141 11.81 5.44 12.21
N GLY A 142 12.06 4.18 12.57
CA GLY A 142 11.26 3.43 13.55
C GLY A 142 11.37 3.91 14.99
N LEU A 143 12.33 4.81 15.28
CA LEU A 143 12.54 5.39 16.61
C LEU A 143 11.89 6.78 16.77
N ALA A 144 11.30 7.32 15.71
CA ALA A 144 10.59 8.58 15.76
C ALA A 144 9.36 8.49 16.71
N LEU A 145 9.10 9.57 17.46
CA LEU A 145 7.98 9.64 18.39
C LEU A 145 6.78 10.30 17.70
N PRO A 146 5.66 9.59 17.51
CA PRO A 146 4.48 10.17 16.90
C PRO A 146 3.74 11.10 17.87
N ILE A 147 3.22 12.22 17.36
CA ILE A 147 2.32 13.11 18.11
C ILE A 147 0.87 12.60 18.06
N SER A 148 0.52 11.89 16.99
CA SER A 148 -0.80 11.33 16.75
C SER A 148 -0.75 9.81 16.75
N GLY A 149 -1.80 9.16 17.25
CA GLY A 149 -1.85 7.71 17.32
C GLY A 149 -1.17 7.13 18.56
N MET A 150 -0.51 6.02 18.39
CA MET A 150 0.20 5.27 19.43
C MET A 150 1.67 5.18 19.07
N ASP A 151 2.56 5.13 20.06
CA ASP A 151 3.99 4.94 19.86
C ASP A 151 4.28 3.73 18.94
N HIS A 152 5.20 3.91 17.98
CA HIS A 152 5.52 2.93 16.94
C HIS A 152 5.96 1.58 17.52
N GLN A 153 6.68 1.59 18.63
CA GLN A 153 7.18 0.40 19.31
C GLN A 153 6.08 -0.41 20.03
N ARG A 154 4.85 0.03 20.01
CA ARG A 154 3.73 -0.67 20.64
C ARG A 154 2.92 -1.56 19.69
N TYR A 155 3.11 -1.38 18.41
CA TYR A 155 2.48 -2.23 17.41
C TYR A 155 3.23 -3.55 17.30
N LYS A 156 2.50 -4.67 17.27
CA LYS A 156 3.04 -6.02 17.11
C LYS A 156 2.66 -6.58 15.77
N MET A 157 3.59 -7.34 15.20
CA MET A 157 3.34 -8.27 14.10
C MET A 157 3.60 -9.71 14.58
N PRO A 158 2.93 -10.73 14.03
CA PRO A 158 3.30 -12.12 14.27
C PRO A 158 4.70 -12.41 13.73
N PRO A 159 5.37 -13.48 14.18
CA PRO A 159 6.61 -13.94 13.57
C PRO A 159 6.42 -14.28 12.09
N ALA A 160 7.41 -13.97 11.26
CA ALA A 160 7.42 -14.43 9.88
C ALA A 160 7.59 -15.96 9.81
N PRO A 161 7.07 -16.64 8.77
CA PRO A 161 7.32 -18.07 8.56
C PRO A 161 8.81 -18.37 8.52
N ARG A 162 9.22 -19.46 9.17
CA ARG A 162 10.61 -19.91 9.21
C ARG A 162 10.99 -20.60 7.89
N VAL A 163 12.24 -20.49 7.52
CA VAL A 163 12.82 -21.07 6.29
C VAL A 163 12.63 -22.58 6.18
N ASP A 164 12.62 -23.30 7.32
CA ASP A 164 12.45 -24.73 7.42
C ASP A 164 10.98 -25.20 7.40
N LYS A 165 10.03 -24.33 7.08
CA LYS A 165 8.59 -24.63 7.12
C LYS A 165 7.96 -24.58 5.71
N ALA A 166 6.98 -25.46 5.50
CA ALA A 166 6.21 -25.54 4.25
C ALA A 166 5.56 -24.19 3.85
N GLN A 167 5.18 -23.35 4.82
CA GLN A 167 4.62 -22.02 4.50
C GLN A 167 5.65 -21.12 3.82
N HIS A 168 6.89 -21.07 4.31
CA HIS A 168 7.95 -20.26 3.68
C HIS A 168 8.28 -20.79 2.26
N SER A 169 8.34 -22.11 2.13
CA SER A 169 8.54 -22.77 0.84
C SER A 169 7.42 -22.41 -0.15
N ALA A 170 6.16 -22.49 0.28
CA ALA A 170 5.03 -22.16 -0.58
C ALA A 170 5.02 -20.68 -1.00
N GLU A 171 5.42 -19.75 -0.11
CA GLU A 171 5.59 -18.34 -0.47
C GLU A 171 6.68 -18.16 -1.55
N MET A 172 7.78 -18.89 -1.45
CA MET A 172 8.86 -18.82 -2.45
C MET A 172 8.43 -19.40 -3.79
N ILE A 173 7.75 -20.54 -3.80
CA ILE A 173 7.20 -21.16 -5.02
C ILE A 173 6.20 -20.23 -5.70
N GLU A 174 5.34 -19.56 -4.93
CA GLU A 174 4.42 -18.55 -5.46
C GLU A 174 5.17 -17.42 -6.18
N LEU A 175 6.29 -16.95 -5.62
CA LEU A 175 7.11 -15.91 -6.25
C LEU A 175 7.78 -16.37 -7.56
N TYR A 176 8.23 -17.61 -7.62
CA TYR A 176 8.73 -18.19 -8.86
C TYR A 176 7.63 -18.27 -9.93
N TRP A 177 6.42 -18.70 -9.56
CA TRP A 177 5.28 -18.68 -10.48
C TRP A 177 4.89 -17.26 -10.89
N GLN A 178 4.92 -16.31 -9.98
CA GLN A 178 4.70 -14.90 -10.32
C GLN A 178 5.76 -14.40 -11.32
N ALA A 179 7.02 -14.82 -11.18
CA ALA A 179 8.05 -14.48 -12.15
C ALA A 179 7.77 -15.04 -13.55
N LEU A 180 7.26 -16.26 -13.64
CA LEU A 180 6.90 -16.92 -14.91
C LEU A 180 5.62 -16.35 -15.54
N CYS A 181 4.67 -15.86 -14.73
CA CYS A 181 3.35 -15.38 -15.17
C CYS A 181 3.27 -13.86 -15.34
N ARG A 182 4.30 -13.09 -14.98
CA ARG A 182 4.21 -11.63 -14.84
C ARG A 182 3.88 -10.86 -16.11
N ASP A 183 4.13 -11.44 -17.28
CA ASP A 183 3.84 -10.82 -18.57
C ASP A 183 2.49 -11.26 -19.18
N ILE A 184 1.80 -12.22 -18.55
CA ILE A 184 0.47 -12.67 -18.97
C ILE A 184 -0.57 -11.64 -18.48
N ASN A 185 -1.46 -11.20 -19.38
CA ASN A 185 -2.50 -10.25 -18.98
C ASN A 185 -3.47 -10.90 -17.98
N PHE A 186 -3.92 -10.15 -16.99
CA PHE A 186 -4.89 -10.62 -16.01
C PHE A 186 -6.22 -11.07 -16.62
N THR A 187 -6.57 -10.54 -17.81
CA THR A 187 -7.76 -10.95 -18.58
C THR A 187 -7.61 -12.32 -19.24
N ASP A 188 -6.39 -12.81 -19.40
CA ASP A 188 -6.09 -14.04 -20.13
C ASP A 188 -5.80 -15.22 -19.17
N PHE A 189 -5.84 -14.98 -17.85
CA PHE A 189 -5.49 -15.95 -16.82
C PHE A 189 -6.28 -17.26 -16.91
N ASP A 190 -7.58 -17.19 -17.20
CA ASP A 190 -8.44 -18.39 -17.24
C ASP A 190 -8.03 -19.39 -18.32
N ASP A 191 -7.48 -18.90 -19.43
CA ASP A 191 -7.13 -19.71 -20.61
C ASP A 191 -5.63 -20.00 -20.72
N ASP A 192 -4.76 -19.37 -19.89
CA ASP A 192 -3.32 -19.50 -19.99
C ASP A 192 -2.81 -20.78 -19.31
N VAL A 193 -1.97 -21.54 -20.04
CA VAL A 193 -1.41 -22.82 -19.57
C VAL A 193 -0.49 -22.63 -18.37
N THR A 194 0.37 -21.59 -18.37
CA THR A 194 1.34 -21.34 -17.30
C THR A 194 0.63 -20.94 -16.01
N VAL A 195 -0.45 -20.15 -16.10
CA VAL A 195 -1.27 -19.79 -14.95
C VAL A 195 -2.02 -21.01 -14.38
N ASN A 196 -2.50 -21.92 -15.24
CA ASN A 196 -3.14 -23.15 -14.80
C ASN A 196 -2.13 -24.12 -14.11
N GLU A 197 -0.89 -24.22 -14.60
CA GLU A 197 0.19 -24.96 -13.95
C GLU A 197 0.53 -24.35 -12.57
N ALA A 198 0.64 -23.02 -12.49
CA ALA A 198 0.85 -22.31 -11.23
C ALA A 198 -0.25 -22.61 -10.21
N ALA A 199 -1.51 -22.52 -10.65
CA ALA A 199 -2.68 -22.82 -9.81
C ALA A 199 -2.66 -24.29 -9.32
N SER A 200 -2.25 -25.23 -10.17
CA SER A 200 -2.14 -26.65 -9.86
C SER A 200 -1.08 -26.91 -8.79
N GLU A 201 0.16 -26.44 -9.00
CA GLU A 201 1.24 -26.63 -8.03
C GLU A 201 0.90 -25.96 -6.69
N LEU A 202 0.49 -24.69 -6.69
CA LEU A 202 0.12 -23.97 -5.47
C LEU A 202 -1.05 -24.63 -4.73
N SER A 203 -1.98 -25.27 -5.46
CA SER A 203 -3.09 -26.02 -4.86
C SER A 203 -2.61 -27.23 -4.08
N SER A 204 -1.53 -27.88 -4.51
CA SER A 204 -0.97 -29.08 -3.85
C SER A 204 -0.18 -28.76 -2.57
N LEU A 205 0.32 -27.53 -2.42
CA LEU A 205 1.18 -27.15 -1.30
C LEU A 205 0.38 -26.97 -0.01
N SER A 206 0.75 -27.71 1.02
CA SER A 206 0.13 -27.62 2.35
C SER A 206 0.37 -26.27 3.03
N GLY A 207 1.48 -25.62 2.73
CA GLY A 207 1.88 -24.32 3.27
C GLY A 207 1.29 -23.11 2.53
N TYR A 208 0.56 -23.30 1.44
CA TYR A 208 0.04 -22.18 0.65
C TYR A 208 -1.04 -21.40 1.40
N ALA A 209 -0.78 -20.12 1.66
CA ALA A 209 -1.62 -19.20 2.43
C ALA A 209 -2.45 -18.24 1.56
N GLY A 210 -2.39 -18.36 0.23
CA GLY A 210 -3.22 -17.58 -0.69
C GLY A 210 -4.67 -18.07 -0.76
N PRO A 211 -5.53 -17.38 -1.51
CA PRO A 211 -6.95 -17.72 -1.60
C PRO A 211 -7.19 -19.06 -2.31
N ARG A 212 -8.25 -19.73 -1.87
CA ARG A 212 -8.75 -20.96 -2.46
C ARG A 212 -10.25 -20.84 -2.70
N ILE A 213 -10.72 -21.27 -3.85
CA ILE A 213 -12.14 -21.40 -4.17
C ILE A 213 -12.47 -22.88 -4.15
N ASN A 214 -13.45 -23.29 -3.34
CA ASN A 214 -13.82 -24.72 -3.14
C ASN A 214 -12.60 -25.61 -2.78
N SER A 215 -11.74 -25.10 -1.89
CA SER A 215 -10.52 -25.76 -1.40
C SER A 215 -9.38 -25.90 -2.44
N SER A 216 -9.53 -25.36 -3.64
CA SER A 216 -8.51 -25.41 -4.70
C SER A 216 -8.08 -24.00 -5.11
N VAL A 217 -6.83 -23.86 -5.54
CA VAL A 217 -6.37 -22.67 -6.25
C VAL A 217 -6.78 -22.82 -7.72
N SER A 218 -7.26 -21.75 -8.31
CA SER A 218 -7.63 -21.69 -9.72
C SER A 218 -7.17 -20.35 -10.32
N PRO A 219 -7.16 -20.18 -11.66
CA PRO A 219 -6.82 -18.91 -12.29
C PRO A 219 -7.62 -17.72 -11.74
N ALA A 220 -8.88 -17.94 -11.35
CA ALA A 220 -9.76 -16.90 -10.80
C ALA A 220 -9.27 -16.35 -9.43
N CYS A 221 -8.45 -17.10 -8.69
CA CYS A 221 -7.98 -16.68 -7.35
C CYS A 221 -6.45 -16.69 -7.19
N VAL A 222 -5.70 -17.31 -8.10
CA VAL A 222 -4.24 -17.36 -8.02
C VAL A 222 -3.64 -15.93 -8.01
N PHE A 223 -2.62 -15.71 -7.19
CA PHE A 223 -1.93 -14.42 -7.01
C PHE A 223 -2.81 -13.25 -6.55
N ARG A 224 -4.04 -13.50 -6.10
CA ARG A 224 -4.92 -12.48 -5.51
C ARG A 224 -4.80 -12.47 -3.98
N GLY A 225 -5.41 -11.46 -3.36
CA GLY A 225 -5.48 -11.35 -1.90
C GLY A 225 -6.63 -12.15 -1.27
N ASN A 226 -6.66 -12.17 0.06
CA ASN A 226 -7.66 -12.91 0.87
C ASN A 226 -8.70 -12.01 1.53
N PHE A 227 -8.63 -10.70 1.35
CA PHE A 227 -9.53 -9.77 2.00
C PHE A 227 -10.84 -9.62 1.20
N PHE A 228 -11.87 -9.13 1.89
CA PHE A 228 -13.16 -8.88 1.24
C PHE A 228 -12.99 -7.95 0.04
N GLY A 229 -13.52 -8.34 -1.11
CA GLY A 229 -13.41 -7.61 -2.37
C GLY A 229 -12.23 -8.02 -3.24
N ASP A 230 -11.19 -8.66 -2.68
CA ASP A 230 -10.00 -9.05 -3.47
C ASP A 230 -10.33 -10.01 -4.61
N LEU A 231 -11.31 -10.90 -4.43
CA LEU A 231 -11.75 -11.87 -5.44
C LEU A 231 -12.93 -11.38 -6.30
N SER A 232 -13.45 -10.17 -6.04
CA SER A 232 -14.57 -9.60 -6.80
C SER A 232 -14.08 -8.77 -7.97
N GLY A 233 -14.75 -8.85 -9.11
CA GLY A 233 -14.42 -8.06 -10.29
C GLY A 233 -13.05 -8.36 -10.90
N PRO A 234 -12.52 -7.44 -11.71
CA PRO A 234 -11.23 -7.60 -12.36
C PRO A 234 -10.09 -7.66 -11.33
N PHE A 235 -8.93 -8.15 -11.76
CA PHE A 235 -7.75 -8.26 -10.91
C PHE A 235 -7.30 -6.90 -10.36
N VAL A 236 -7.28 -5.89 -11.22
CA VAL A 236 -6.85 -4.53 -10.87
C VAL A 236 -8.02 -3.72 -10.32
N SER A 237 -7.80 -3.05 -9.21
CA SER A 237 -8.78 -2.13 -8.60
C SER A 237 -9.12 -0.99 -9.56
N GLN A 238 -10.39 -0.57 -9.57
CA GLN A 238 -10.88 0.55 -10.37
C GLN A 238 -10.14 1.87 -10.07
N PHE A 239 -9.65 2.02 -8.85
CA PHE A 239 -8.87 3.18 -8.43
C PHE A 239 -7.46 3.27 -9.05
N LEU A 240 -6.99 2.22 -9.72
CA LEU A 240 -5.71 2.21 -10.47
C LEU A 240 -5.91 2.35 -11.99
N LEU A 241 -7.16 2.35 -12.46
CA LEU A 241 -7.46 2.36 -13.89
C LEU A 241 -8.14 3.65 -14.35
N GLN A 242 -9.16 4.11 -13.60
CA GLN A 242 -9.96 5.25 -14.03
C GLN A 242 -9.21 6.57 -13.87
N ASP A 243 -9.32 7.45 -14.85
CA ASP A 243 -8.72 8.78 -14.82
C ASP A 243 -9.36 9.63 -13.71
N ILE A 244 -8.60 10.59 -13.18
CA ILE A 244 -8.96 11.33 -11.97
C ILE A 244 -8.92 12.82 -12.25
N SER A 245 -9.98 13.55 -11.93
CA SER A 245 -9.93 15.00 -11.86
C SER A 245 -9.24 15.44 -10.56
N PHE A 246 -8.14 16.10 -10.68
CA PHE A 246 -7.39 16.66 -9.55
C PHE A 246 -7.28 18.18 -9.67
N GLY A 247 -8.23 18.88 -9.11
CA GLY A 247 -8.35 20.32 -9.21
C GLY A 247 -8.68 20.76 -10.64
N ALA A 248 -7.75 21.46 -11.30
CA ALA A 248 -7.89 21.90 -12.70
C ALA A 248 -7.24 20.94 -13.70
N HIS A 249 -6.69 19.82 -13.23
CA HIS A 249 -5.96 18.86 -14.03
C HIS A 249 -6.65 17.50 -14.06
N THR A 250 -6.39 16.70 -15.08
CA THR A 250 -6.75 15.28 -15.14
C THR A 250 -5.47 14.46 -15.00
N ILE A 251 -5.46 13.51 -14.07
CA ILE A 251 -4.42 12.48 -13.94
C ILE A 251 -4.89 11.28 -14.76
N VAL A 252 -4.19 11.00 -15.85
CA VAL A 252 -4.39 9.80 -16.67
C VAL A 252 -3.56 8.67 -16.06
N GLN A 253 -4.21 7.54 -15.74
CA GLN A 253 -3.57 6.43 -15.00
C GLN A 253 -2.73 5.49 -15.89
N ARG A 254 -2.27 5.95 -17.04
CA ARG A 254 -1.33 5.19 -17.88
C ARG A 254 0.09 5.35 -17.37
N LEU A 255 0.79 4.24 -17.18
CA LEU A 255 2.20 4.21 -16.83
C LEU A 255 3.04 4.72 -18.00
N THR A 256 3.90 5.69 -17.73
CA THR A 256 4.92 6.20 -18.67
C THR A 256 6.30 5.63 -18.38
N ARG A 257 6.44 4.91 -17.27
CA ARG A 257 7.66 4.22 -16.83
C ARG A 257 7.29 2.80 -16.46
N ALA A 258 7.13 1.94 -17.45
CA ALA A 258 6.90 0.51 -17.25
C ALA A 258 8.12 -0.29 -17.73
N TYR A 259 8.51 -1.31 -16.99
CA TYR A 259 9.57 -2.22 -17.42
C TYR A 259 9.11 -3.00 -18.65
N PRO A 260 9.98 -3.19 -19.67
CA PRO A 260 9.63 -3.90 -20.89
C PRO A 260 9.26 -5.35 -20.60
N SER A 261 8.28 -5.88 -21.33
CA SER A 261 7.91 -7.29 -21.29
C SER A 261 9.08 -8.20 -21.63
N GLY A 262 9.20 -9.34 -20.95
CA GLY A 262 10.26 -10.31 -21.16
C GLY A 262 11.63 -9.91 -20.63
N THR A 263 11.76 -8.77 -19.92
CA THR A 263 13.03 -8.34 -19.34
C THR A 263 13.07 -8.67 -17.84
N ASP A 264 13.96 -9.58 -17.46
CA ASP A 264 14.21 -9.97 -16.09
C ASP A 264 15.68 -9.73 -15.70
N TYR A 265 15.90 -9.39 -14.43
CA TYR A 265 17.22 -9.06 -13.87
C TYR A 265 17.62 -10.05 -12.79
N MET A 266 18.92 -10.06 -12.45
CA MET A 266 19.54 -10.96 -11.46
C MET A 266 19.32 -12.44 -11.78
N THR A 267 19.40 -12.78 -13.06
CA THR A 267 19.26 -14.16 -13.55
C THR A 267 20.60 -14.90 -13.63
N ASP A 268 21.72 -14.22 -13.36
CA ASP A 268 23.02 -14.84 -13.15
C ASP A 268 23.61 -14.47 -11.78
N PHE A 269 24.58 -15.29 -11.32
CA PHE A 269 25.10 -15.18 -9.96
C PHE A 269 25.98 -13.95 -9.76
N ASP A 270 26.71 -13.51 -10.76
CA ASP A 270 27.62 -12.36 -10.64
C ASP A 270 26.83 -11.07 -10.52
N ASP A 271 25.78 -10.89 -11.34
CA ASP A 271 24.85 -9.75 -11.23
C ASP A 271 24.09 -9.77 -9.90
N TRP A 272 23.63 -10.96 -9.47
CA TRP A 272 22.97 -11.11 -8.17
C TRP A 272 23.91 -10.70 -7.02
N LEU A 273 25.14 -11.22 -7.00
CA LEU A 273 26.12 -10.91 -5.95
C LEU A 273 26.52 -9.43 -5.97
N PHE A 274 26.71 -8.84 -7.15
CA PHE A 274 27.00 -7.43 -7.32
C PHE A 274 25.94 -6.56 -6.63
N ILE A 275 24.68 -6.91 -6.82
CA ILE A 275 23.54 -6.21 -6.21
C ILE A 275 23.45 -6.49 -4.69
N GLN A 276 23.69 -7.74 -4.23
CA GLN A 276 23.68 -8.06 -2.80
C GLN A 276 24.74 -7.28 -2.03
N GLN A 277 25.90 -7.04 -2.61
CA GLN A 277 26.97 -6.21 -2.05
C GLN A 277 26.62 -4.70 -2.03
N GLY A 278 25.42 -4.30 -2.43
CA GLY A 278 24.97 -2.90 -2.44
C GLY A 278 25.54 -2.06 -3.58
N ASN A 279 26.02 -2.70 -4.64
CA ASN A 279 26.41 -1.98 -5.84
C ASN A 279 25.18 -1.59 -6.68
N ASN A 280 25.37 -0.70 -7.63
CA ASN A 280 24.32 -0.24 -8.54
C ASN A 280 24.85 -0.13 -9.97
N PHE A 281 23.99 -0.45 -10.92
CA PHE A 281 24.30 -0.22 -12.32
C PHE A 281 24.19 1.28 -12.64
N LYS A 282 25.07 1.77 -13.53
CA LYS A 282 25.19 3.21 -13.82
C LYS A 282 24.04 3.79 -14.65
N ASN A 283 23.35 2.93 -15.41
CA ASN A 283 22.32 3.36 -16.35
C ASN A 283 20.93 3.02 -15.78
N ASP A 284 19.98 3.92 -15.95
CA ASP A 284 18.56 3.63 -15.72
C ASP A 284 18.11 2.51 -16.67
N PRO A 285 17.11 1.71 -16.28
CA PRO A 285 16.52 0.73 -17.17
C PRO A 285 15.84 1.43 -18.35
N ASP A 286 15.87 0.79 -19.52
CA ASP A 286 15.05 1.20 -20.65
C ASP A 286 13.59 0.90 -20.32
N TYR A 287 12.75 1.93 -20.24
CA TYR A 287 11.30 1.75 -20.05
C TYR A 287 10.59 1.52 -21.39
N ASP A 288 9.43 0.85 -21.35
CA ASP A 288 8.54 0.76 -22.53
C ASP A 288 8.16 2.17 -22.99
N SER A 289 8.36 2.44 -24.28
CA SER A 289 8.07 3.75 -24.87
C SER A 289 6.57 4.05 -25.00
N THR A 290 5.71 3.02 -24.87
CA THR A 290 4.26 3.14 -25.00
C THR A 290 3.59 3.27 -23.65
N PRO A 291 2.94 4.40 -23.31
CA PRO A 291 2.19 4.53 -22.06
C PRO A 291 1.01 3.55 -21.99
N ARG A 292 0.91 2.78 -20.89
CA ARG A 292 -0.09 1.70 -20.74
C ARG A 292 -0.82 1.78 -19.42
N TYR A 293 -2.09 1.38 -19.42
CA TYR A 293 -2.82 1.00 -18.20
C TYR A 293 -2.29 -0.35 -17.69
N ILE A 294 -2.38 -0.57 -16.38
CA ILE A 294 -1.96 -1.83 -15.74
C ILE A 294 -2.80 -2.99 -16.28
N ARG A 295 -2.18 -3.95 -16.94
CA ARG A 295 -2.80 -5.14 -17.57
C ARG A 295 -2.29 -6.46 -17.00
N ASN A 296 -1.08 -6.46 -16.42
CA ASN A 296 -0.40 -7.68 -15.97
C ASN A 296 0.46 -7.42 -14.72
N GLY A 297 1.14 -8.47 -14.22
CA GLY A 297 1.98 -8.41 -13.03
C GLY A 297 3.19 -7.49 -13.19
N ARG A 298 3.79 -7.42 -14.39
CA ARG A 298 4.94 -6.54 -14.65
C ARG A 298 4.54 -5.06 -14.64
N ASP A 299 3.42 -4.72 -15.24
CA ASP A 299 2.90 -3.35 -15.20
C ASP A 299 2.60 -2.94 -13.75
N LEU A 300 1.98 -3.83 -12.97
CA LEU A 300 1.69 -3.59 -11.56
C LEU A 300 2.98 -3.46 -10.72
N ALA A 301 3.99 -4.30 -10.97
CA ALA A 301 5.31 -4.17 -10.36
C ALA A 301 5.97 -2.83 -10.73
N SER A 302 5.85 -2.40 -11.99
CA SER A 302 6.37 -1.11 -12.46
C SER A 302 5.70 0.06 -11.74
N TYR A 303 4.38 0.03 -11.57
CA TYR A 303 3.65 1.06 -10.82
C TYR A 303 4.22 1.23 -9.41
N VAL A 304 4.34 0.12 -8.65
CA VAL A 304 4.77 0.16 -7.24
C VAL A 304 6.30 0.31 -7.07
N TYR A 305 7.05 0.52 -8.13
CA TYR A 305 8.45 0.92 -8.09
C TYR A 305 8.62 2.44 -8.19
N GLU A 306 7.80 3.07 -9.01
CA GLU A 306 7.88 4.50 -9.36
C GLU A 306 6.89 5.35 -8.55
N ASP A 307 5.98 4.72 -7.78
CA ASP A 307 4.93 5.42 -7.05
C ASP A 307 5.48 6.25 -5.88
N GLU A 308 4.87 7.42 -5.65
CA GLU A 308 4.92 8.05 -4.33
C GLU A 308 4.07 7.22 -3.38
N LEU A 309 4.61 6.79 -2.25
CA LEU A 309 4.09 5.70 -1.41
C LEU A 309 2.61 5.82 -1.00
N TYR A 310 2.04 7.02 -0.98
CA TYR A 310 0.61 7.26 -0.72
C TYR A 310 -0.19 7.70 -1.95
N GLN A 311 0.42 7.74 -3.13
CA GLN A 311 -0.17 8.25 -4.37
C GLN A 311 -1.48 7.54 -4.72
N ALA A 312 -1.50 6.21 -4.73
CA ALA A 312 -2.68 5.43 -5.11
C ALA A 312 -3.91 5.76 -4.25
N TYR A 313 -3.71 6.00 -2.96
CA TYR A 313 -4.80 6.29 -2.01
C TYR A 313 -5.24 7.75 -2.06
N LEU A 314 -4.32 8.66 -2.35
CA LEU A 314 -4.64 10.06 -2.62
C LEU A 314 -5.49 10.16 -3.91
N ASN A 315 -5.11 9.40 -4.93
CA ASN A 315 -5.85 9.28 -6.18
C ASN A 315 -7.25 8.69 -5.94
N ALA A 316 -7.36 7.61 -5.18
CA ALA A 316 -8.66 7.02 -4.80
C ALA A 316 -9.54 8.02 -4.03
N ALA A 317 -8.95 8.78 -3.10
CA ALA A 317 -9.66 9.83 -2.38
C ALA A 317 -10.17 10.93 -3.31
N ALA A 318 -9.34 11.37 -4.27
CA ALA A 318 -9.70 12.40 -5.25
C ALA A 318 -10.84 11.91 -6.16
N TRP A 319 -10.77 10.67 -6.64
CA TRP A 319 -11.81 10.03 -7.45
C TRP A 319 -13.13 9.93 -6.68
N LEU A 320 -13.11 9.44 -5.44
CA LEU A 320 -14.31 9.33 -4.59
C LEU A 320 -14.97 10.68 -4.31
N LEU A 321 -14.16 11.73 -4.17
CA LEU A 321 -14.65 13.10 -3.96
C LEU A 321 -15.25 13.70 -5.24
N GLU A 322 -14.73 13.37 -6.42
CA GLU A 322 -15.25 13.81 -7.72
C GLU A 322 -16.57 13.13 -8.05
N GLU A 323 -16.64 11.81 -7.85
CA GLU A 323 -17.86 11.01 -8.05
C GLU A 323 -18.96 11.32 -7.02
N GLU A 324 -18.71 12.28 -6.11
CA GLU A 324 -19.62 12.62 -5.02
C GLU A 324 -20.07 11.37 -4.24
N ALA A 325 -19.14 10.42 -4.04
CA ALA A 325 -19.40 9.19 -3.31
C ALA A 325 -19.96 9.50 -1.91
N ILE A 326 -20.93 8.71 -1.49
CA ILE A 326 -21.63 8.93 -0.22
C ILE A 326 -20.62 8.85 0.93
N LEU A 327 -20.63 9.87 1.79
CA LEU A 327 -19.83 9.88 3.01
C LEU A 327 -20.44 8.96 4.07
N ASP A 328 -19.60 8.46 5.00
CA ASP A 328 -20.06 7.67 6.15
C ASP A 328 -21.19 8.37 6.91
N SER A 329 -22.19 7.62 7.33
CA SER A 329 -23.40 8.12 7.98
C SER A 329 -23.13 8.81 9.32
N GLY A 330 -22.00 8.57 9.95
CA GLY A 330 -21.51 9.22 11.16
C GLY A 330 -20.86 10.58 10.93
N ASN A 331 -20.76 11.04 9.68
CA ASN A 331 -20.30 12.40 9.36
C ASN A 331 -21.28 13.44 9.92
N PRO A 332 -20.83 14.38 10.77
CA PRO A 332 -21.73 15.30 11.47
C PRO A 332 -22.43 16.30 10.55
N TYR A 333 -21.94 16.49 9.33
CA TYR A 333 -22.48 17.41 8.33
C TYR A 333 -23.47 16.75 7.36
N HIS A 334 -23.66 15.45 7.44
CA HIS A 334 -24.51 14.69 6.51
C HIS A 334 -25.95 15.22 6.41
N ARG A 335 -26.48 15.80 7.50
CA ARG A 335 -27.86 16.29 7.60
C ARG A 335 -27.96 17.82 7.72
N LEU A 336 -26.87 18.55 7.50
CA LEU A 336 -26.85 20.01 7.65
C LEU A 336 -26.96 20.67 6.28
N ALA A 337 -27.97 21.56 6.15
CA ALA A 337 -28.18 22.31 4.90
C ALA A 337 -27.50 23.69 4.91
N ALA A 338 -27.28 24.28 6.11
CA ALA A 338 -26.75 25.63 6.24
C ALA A 338 -25.22 25.69 6.44
N THR A 339 -24.60 24.57 6.75
CA THR A 339 -23.14 24.47 6.94
C THR A 339 -22.59 23.26 6.22
N SER A 340 -21.35 23.34 5.72
CA SER A 340 -20.70 22.28 4.98
C SER A 340 -19.45 21.77 5.72
N ASN A 341 -19.04 20.57 5.38
CA ASN A 341 -17.86 19.89 5.90
C ASN A 341 -16.55 20.31 5.20
N TYR A 342 -16.44 21.54 4.74
CA TYR A 342 -15.32 21.98 3.89
C TYR A 342 -13.93 21.70 4.49
N VAL A 343 -13.75 21.92 5.81
CA VAL A 343 -12.47 21.69 6.52
C VAL A 343 -12.52 20.38 7.30
N ASN A 344 -13.35 20.31 8.34
CA ASN A 344 -13.52 19.10 9.14
C ASN A 344 -14.46 18.11 8.44
N PHE A 345 -14.11 16.82 8.41
CA PHE A 345 -14.91 15.72 7.85
C PHE A 345 -15.18 15.81 6.33
N GLY A 346 -14.51 16.70 5.60
CA GLY A 346 -14.67 16.89 4.17
C GLY A 346 -13.36 16.78 3.40
N PRO A 347 -13.34 17.25 2.14
CA PRO A 347 -12.25 17.00 1.20
C PRO A 347 -10.86 17.32 1.76
N LYS A 348 -10.71 18.44 2.46
CA LYS A 348 -9.40 18.86 2.99
C LYS A 348 -8.90 17.88 4.05
N ARG A 349 -9.79 17.46 4.96
CA ARG A 349 -9.42 16.53 6.02
C ARG A 349 -9.13 15.13 5.48
N ILE A 350 -9.93 14.65 4.51
CA ILE A 350 -9.74 13.33 3.89
C ILE A 350 -8.35 13.24 3.27
N LEU A 351 -8.01 14.19 2.38
CA LEU A 351 -6.71 14.19 1.69
C LEU A 351 -5.52 14.31 2.66
N CYS A 352 -5.61 15.21 3.66
CA CYS A 352 -4.56 15.32 4.67
C CYS A 352 -4.45 14.05 5.53
N SER A 353 -5.57 13.38 5.86
CA SER A 353 -5.53 12.16 6.69
C SER A 353 -4.84 10.99 5.98
N VAL A 354 -4.97 10.88 4.65
CA VAL A 354 -4.24 9.88 3.84
C VAL A 354 -2.74 10.11 3.96
N SER A 355 -2.27 11.35 3.79
CA SER A 355 -0.85 11.70 3.94
C SER A 355 -0.34 11.51 5.37
N ASP A 356 -1.09 11.98 6.38
CA ASP A 356 -0.72 11.83 7.80
C ASP A 356 -0.54 10.36 8.20
N VAL A 357 -1.50 9.49 7.81
CA VAL A 357 -1.47 8.08 8.19
C VAL A 357 -0.37 7.31 7.47
N SER A 358 -0.03 7.69 6.24
CA SER A 358 1.05 7.04 5.47
C SER A 358 2.40 7.17 6.18
N MET A 359 2.72 8.35 6.71
CA MET A 359 3.97 8.57 7.45
C MET A 359 3.98 7.79 8.77
N LEU A 360 2.88 7.78 9.53
CA LEU A 360 2.77 6.99 10.76
C LEU A 360 2.95 5.49 10.49
N ALA A 361 2.37 5.00 9.40
CA ALA A 361 2.47 3.61 8.97
C ALA A 361 3.92 3.24 8.60
N LEU A 362 4.57 4.10 7.83
CA LEU A 362 5.96 3.88 7.39
C LEU A 362 6.93 3.86 8.57
N GLN A 363 6.82 4.81 9.51
CA GLN A 363 7.66 4.84 10.71
C GLN A 363 7.44 3.60 11.59
N ALA A 364 6.19 3.18 11.79
CA ALA A 364 5.89 2.01 12.62
C ALA A 364 6.41 0.70 12.00
N VAL A 365 6.28 0.52 10.68
CA VAL A 365 6.80 -0.67 10.02
C VAL A 365 8.33 -0.70 9.95
N PHE A 366 8.99 0.46 9.89
CA PHE A 366 10.45 0.53 9.96
C PHE A 366 11.00 0.05 11.31
N PHE A 367 10.27 0.26 12.41
CA PHE A 367 10.61 -0.37 13.68
C PHE A 367 10.55 -1.90 13.58
N GLN A 368 9.48 -2.47 13.01
CA GLN A 368 9.36 -3.91 12.82
C GLN A 368 10.49 -4.47 11.94
N LYS A 369 10.83 -3.79 10.85
CA LYS A 369 11.89 -4.19 9.92
C LYS A 369 13.26 -4.29 10.62
N TRP A 370 13.70 -3.20 11.22
CA TRP A 370 15.07 -3.04 11.66
C TRP A 370 15.35 -3.59 13.05
N PHE A 371 14.36 -3.50 13.97
CA PHE A 371 14.59 -3.81 15.37
C PHE A 371 13.96 -5.11 15.84
N VAL A 372 13.01 -5.68 15.05
CA VAL A 372 12.31 -6.90 15.45
C VAL A 372 12.65 -8.08 14.55
N HIS A 373 12.34 -8.01 13.25
CA HIS A 373 12.28 -9.19 12.39
C HIS A 373 13.52 -9.40 11.52
N ARG A 374 14.07 -8.35 10.92
CA ARG A 374 15.20 -8.37 9.97
C ARG A 374 15.16 -9.50 8.94
N ARG A 375 13.93 -9.84 8.48
CA ARG A 375 13.71 -10.92 7.51
C ARG A 375 14.44 -10.64 6.19
N GLN A 376 15.10 -11.66 5.64
CA GLN A 376 15.72 -11.60 4.33
C GLN A 376 14.70 -11.33 3.21
N ARG A 377 15.20 -10.83 2.09
CA ARG A 377 14.42 -10.65 0.87
C ARG A 377 14.30 -11.96 0.08
N PRO A 378 13.23 -12.13 -0.74
CA PRO A 378 13.11 -13.33 -1.60
C PRO A 378 14.31 -13.52 -2.54
N GLU A 379 14.86 -12.43 -3.07
CA GLU A 379 16.06 -12.47 -3.92
C GLU A 379 17.28 -13.03 -3.18
N GLU A 380 17.45 -12.73 -1.89
CA GLU A 380 18.54 -13.29 -1.06
C GLU A 380 18.33 -14.80 -0.86
N PHE A 381 17.09 -15.22 -0.60
CA PHE A 381 16.76 -16.64 -0.47
C PHE A 381 16.88 -17.40 -1.80
N GLY A 382 16.53 -16.79 -2.93
CA GLY A 382 16.77 -17.33 -4.27
C GLY A 382 18.24 -17.64 -4.50
N GLY A 383 19.16 -16.79 -3.98
CA GLY A 383 20.60 -17.08 -3.98
C GLY A 383 20.96 -18.32 -3.17
N ARG A 384 20.31 -18.54 -1.99
CA ARG A 384 20.53 -19.75 -1.18
C ARG A 384 20.04 -21.03 -1.91
N ILE A 385 18.88 -20.95 -2.57
CA ILE A 385 18.36 -22.06 -3.40
C ILE A 385 19.33 -22.39 -4.53
N HIS A 386 19.80 -21.38 -5.24
CA HIS A 386 20.76 -21.57 -6.35
C HIS A 386 22.05 -22.25 -5.87
N GLN A 387 22.65 -21.76 -4.79
CA GLN A 387 23.89 -22.30 -4.23
C GLN A 387 23.71 -23.75 -3.72
N HIS A 388 22.54 -24.06 -3.14
CA HIS A 388 22.24 -25.40 -2.64
C HIS A 388 22.07 -26.40 -3.79
N ILE A 389 21.23 -26.09 -4.78
CA ILE A 389 20.94 -27.01 -5.89
C ILE A 389 22.18 -27.22 -6.78
N THR A 390 23.01 -26.20 -7.00
CA THR A 390 24.25 -26.31 -7.76
C THR A 390 25.37 -27.02 -6.99
N GLY A 391 25.20 -27.31 -5.70
CA GLY A 391 26.19 -27.98 -4.85
C GLY A 391 27.33 -27.06 -4.39
N ALA A 392 27.26 -25.76 -4.63
CA ALA A 392 28.28 -24.83 -4.19
C ALA A 392 28.28 -24.61 -2.66
N ARG A 393 27.10 -24.71 -2.03
CA ARG A 393 26.93 -24.62 -0.59
C ARG A 393 25.72 -25.45 -0.14
N ASP A 394 25.87 -26.25 0.91
CA ASP A 394 24.75 -27.00 1.51
C ASP A 394 23.93 -26.11 2.48
N TYR A 395 22.63 -26.06 2.24
CA TYR A 395 21.60 -25.44 3.09
C TYR A 395 20.49 -26.47 3.37
N SER A 396 20.81 -27.52 4.10
CA SER A 396 19.94 -28.69 4.38
C SER A 396 18.64 -28.33 5.10
N MET A 397 18.48 -27.08 5.61
CA MET A 397 17.24 -26.58 6.20
C MET A 397 16.23 -26.06 5.16
N ILE A 398 16.60 -25.91 3.90
CA ILE A 398 15.65 -25.51 2.84
C ILE A 398 14.64 -26.65 2.65
N HIS A 399 13.37 -26.32 2.69
CA HIS A 399 12.28 -27.30 2.64
C HIS A 399 12.19 -27.97 1.25
N ASP A 400 11.92 -29.28 1.23
CA ASP A 400 11.88 -30.11 0.00
C ASP A 400 10.88 -29.60 -1.05
N ASP A 401 9.76 -28.99 -0.65
CA ASP A 401 8.77 -28.46 -1.59
C ASP A 401 9.41 -27.50 -2.60
N VAL A 402 10.27 -26.56 -2.13
CA VAL A 402 10.90 -25.59 -3.03
C VAL A 402 11.99 -26.22 -3.89
N LEU A 403 12.71 -27.23 -3.36
CA LEU A 403 13.77 -27.93 -4.10
C LEU A 403 13.21 -28.82 -5.21
N ASN A 404 11.97 -29.31 -5.07
CA ASN A 404 11.28 -30.15 -6.04
C ASN A 404 10.22 -29.39 -6.86
N SER A 405 10.17 -28.05 -6.77
CA SER A 405 9.16 -27.23 -7.42
C SER A 405 9.29 -27.20 -8.94
N GLU A 406 8.17 -27.34 -9.63
CA GLU A 406 8.07 -27.16 -11.09
C GLU A 406 8.43 -25.73 -11.49
N ALA A 407 8.02 -24.71 -10.71
CA ALA A 407 8.34 -23.33 -10.98
C ALA A 407 9.87 -23.09 -10.95
N VAL A 408 10.58 -23.63 -9.96
CA VAL A 408 12.03 -23.52 -9.83
C VAL A 408 12.74 -24.19 -11.01
N ALA A 409 12.27 -25.38 -11.42
CA ALA A 409 12.82 -26.10 -12.59
C ALA A 409 12.57 -25.34 -13.91
N LYS A 410 11.40 -24.72 -14.08
CA LYS A 410 11.08 -23.89 -15.27
C LYS A 410 11.95 -22.63 -15.33
N VAL A 411 12.18 -21.96 -14.20
CA VAL A 411 13.09 -20.80 -14.14
C VAL A 411 14.51 -21.20 -14.54
N PHE A 412 15.00 -22.34 -14.08
CA PHE A 412 16.30 -22.86 -14.53
C PHE A 412 16.33 -23.12 -16.04
N THR A 413 15.28 -23.72 -16.60
CA THR A 413 15.15 -23.96 -18.03
C THR A 413 15.23 -22.67 -18.84
N ASN A 414 14.60 -21.60 -18.35
CA ASN A 414 14.55 -20.31 -19.04
C ASN A 414 15.85 -19.50 -18.92
N ASN A 415 16.50 -19.55 -17.74
CA ASN A 415 17.59 -18.63 -17.39
C ASN A 415 18.95 -19.31 -17.18
N GLY A 416 19.00 -20.64 -17.08
CA GLY A 416 20.25 -21.38 -16.75
C GLY A 416 20.66 -21.23 -15.28
N SER A 417 19.81 -20.65 -14.43
CA SER A 417 20.05 -20.48 -13.00
C SER A 417 18.77 -20.70 -12.18
N TYR A 418 18.92 -21.03 -10.88
CA TYR A 418 17.82 -21.17 -9.92
C TYR A 418 17.54 -19.87 -9.15
N LEU A 419 18.15 -18.75 -9.54
CA LEU A 419 17.90 -17.45 -8.93
C LEU A 419 16.47 -16.98 -9.20
N LEU A 420 15.86 -16.26 -8.24
CA LEU A 420 14.55 -15.67 -8.45
C LEU A 420 14.66 -14.45 -9.38
N PRO A 421 14.10 -14.49 -10.60
CA PRO A 421 14.15 -13.37 -11.52
C PRO A 421 13.47 -12.13 -10.95
N GLN A 422 14.08 -10.96 -11.11
CA GLN A 422 13.59 -9.69 -10.59
C GLN A 422 13.07 -8.79 -11.70
N VAL A 423 12.01 -7.99 -11.44
CA VAL A 423 11.57 -6.95 -12.38
C VAL A 423 12.52 -5.75 -12.34
N TYR A 424 13.08 -5.46 -11.17
CA TYR A 424 13.95 -4.29 -10.99
C TYR A 424 15.41 -4.68 -11.09
N ARG A 425 16.17 -3.88 -11.83
CA ARG A 425 17.60 -4.10 -12.00
C ARG A 425 18.36 -4.09 -10.66
N GLN A 426 17.91 -3.26 -9.71
CA GLN A 426 18.50 -3.16 -8.38
C GLN A 426 17.89 -4.15 -7.37
N GLY A 427 16.88 -4.93 -7.78
CA GLY A 427 16.09 -5.78 -6.88
C GLY A 427 15.42 -5.03 -5.75
N SER A 428 15.42 -5.60 -4.56
CA SER A 428 14.79 -5.03 -3.38
C SER A 428 15.49 -3.75 -2.90
N PRO A 429 14.76 -2.86 -2.22
CA PRO A 429 15.35 -1.74 -1.50
C PRO A 429 16.25 -2.22 -0.34
N THR A 430 17.13 -1.32 0.15
CA THR A 430 18.17 -1.63 1.13
C THR A 430 17.66 -1.56 2.57
N HIS A 431 16.59 -2.31 2.83
CA HIS A 431 16.02 -2.52 4.17
C HIS A 431 15.35 -3.91 4.26
N PRO A 432 15.20 -4.48 5.47
CA PRO A 432 14.59 -5.81 5.66
C PRO A 432 13.19 -5.97 5.04
N ALA A 433 12.79 -7.22 4.75
CA ALA A 433 11.52 -7.50 4.09
C ALA A 433 10.30 -7.27 5.00
N TYR A 434 10.29 -7.86 6.19
CA TYR A 434 9.11 -7.96 7.04
C TYR A 434 9.09 -6.90 8.16
N GLY A 435 8.04 -6.12 8.27
CA GLY A 435 6.86 -5.93 7.44
C GLY A 435 7.12 -5.09 6.20
N ALA A 436 6.22 -5.15 5.25
CA ALA A 436 6.31 -4.41 4.01
C ALA A 436 5.85 -2.95 4.15
N GLY A 437 6.68 -2.00 3.69
CA GLY A 437 6.34 -0.56 3.72
C GLY A 437 5.07 -0.25 2.94
N HIS A 438 5.04 -0.61 1.66
CA HIS A 438 3.88 -0.41 0.77
C HIS A 438 2.60 -1.01 1.37
N ALA A 439 2.64 -2.26 1.84
CA ALA A 439 1.46 -2.93 2.39
C ALA A 439 0.96 -2.29 3.70
N THR A 440 1.87 -1.81 4.58
CA THR A 440 1.46 -1.12 5.81
C THR A 440 0.81 0.22 5.51
N VAL A 441 1.39 0.99 4.58
CA VAL A 441 0.80 2.26 4.12
C VAL A 441 -0.54 2.00 3.43
N ALA A 442 -0.62 0.96 2.58
CA ALA A 442 -1.85 0.54 1.92
C ALA A 442 -2.97 0.27 2.92
N GLY A 443 -2.74 -0.62 3.87
CA GLY A 443 -3.72 -0.97 4.90
C GLY A 443 -4.15 0.24 5.73
N ALA A 444 -3.22 1.15 6.05
CA ALA A 444 -3.53 2.35 6.80
C ALA A 444 -4.39 3.35 6.01
N CYS A 445 -3.99 3.64 4.77
CA CYS A 445 -4.67 4.62 3.93
C CYS A 445 -6.09 4.19 3.54
N VAL A 446 -6.28 2.93 3.10
CA VAL A 446 -7.63 2.46 2.76
C VAL A 446 -8.54 2.37 3.98
N THR A 447 -8.00 2.07 5.16
CA THR A 447 -8.77 2.11 6.43
C THR A 447 -9.27 3.54 6.73
N VAL A 448 -8.44 4.56 6.47
CA VAL A 448 -8.87 5.96 6.58
C VAL A 448 -9.96 6.26 5.56
N LEU A 449 -9.82 5.85 4.31
CA LEU A 449 -10.85 6.09 3.28
C LEU A 449 -12.17 5.41 3.63
N LYS A 450 -12.15 4.14 4.07
CA LYS A 450 -13.35 3.42 4.55
C LYS A 450 -14.02 4.12 5.74
N ALA A 451 -13.26 4.83 6.59
CA ALA A 451 -13.82 5.57 7.71
C ALA A 451 -14.53 6.87 7.30
N PHE A 452 -14.24 7.43 6.13
CA PHE A 452 -14.85 8.67 5.65
C PHE A 452 -15.95 8.45 4.60
N PHE A 453 -15.91 7.35 3.85
CA PHE A 453 -16.87 7.03 2.80
C PHE A 453 -17.75 5.85 3.17
N ASP A 454 -18.93 5.76 2.57
CA ASP A 454 -19.81 4.60 2.69
C ASP A 454 -19.20 3.42 1.90
N GLU A 455 -18.77 2.40 2.62
CA GLU A 455 -18.16 1.19 2.05
C GLU A 455 -19.10 0.44 1.07
N THR A 456 -20.41 0.62 1.20
CA THR A 456 -21.43 -0.08 0.41
C THR A 456 -21.77 0.63 -0.90
N TYR A 457 -21.25 1.85 -1.10
CA TYR A 457 -21.45 2.58 -2.36
C TYR A 457 -20.91 1.78 -3.54
N ILE A 458 -21.68 1.66 -4.60
CA ILE A 458 -21.32 0.87 -5.79
C ILE A 458 -20.50 1.71 -6.75
N VAL A 459 -19.34 1.20 -7.13
CA VAL A 459 -18.49 1.77 -8.18
C VAL A 459 -19.17 1.57 -9.52
N LYS A 460 -19.41 2.67 -10.23
CA LYS A 460 -20.12 2.67 -11.50
C LYS A 460 -19.18 2.45 -12.68
N ASN A 461 -19.69 1.83 -13.74
CA ASN A 461 -18.99 1.66 -15.03
C ASN A 461 -17.55 1.09 -14.87
N PRO A 462 -17.40 -0.06 -14.22
CA PRO A 462 -16.08 -0.65 -14.03
C PRO A 462 -15.43 -0.98 -15.38
N VAL A 463 -14.09 -0.86 -15.43
CA VAL A 463 -13.29 -1.01 -16.63
C VAL A 463 -12.12 -1.98 -16.41
N VAL A 464 -11.55 -2.44 -17.51
CA VAL A 464 -10.28 -3.18 -17.58
C VAL A 464 -9.40 -2.61 -18.68
N ALA A 465 -8.10 -2.81 -18.60
CA ALA A 465 -7.21 -2.51 -19.72
C ALA A 465 -7.49 -3.48 -20.88
N ASN A 466 -7.42 -2.98 -22.12
CA ASN A 466 -7.41 -3.83 -23.30
C ASN A 466 -6.08 -4.63 -23.37
N SER A 467 -5.97 -5.57 -24.31
CA SER A 467 -4.85 -6.52 -24.39
C SER A 467 -3.47 -5.87 -24.52
N ASP A 468 -3.38 -4.71 -25.20
CA ASP A 468 -2.13 -3.95 -25.33
C ASP A 468 -1.94 -2.86 -24.26
N GLY A 469 -2.92 -2.64 -23.38
CA GLY A 469 -2.90 -1.66 -22.29
C GLY A 469 -3.06 -0.21 -22.74
N THR A 470 -3.35 0.06 -24.02
CA THR A 470 -3.41 1.44 -24.53
C THR A 470 -4.74 2.13 -24.27
N ALA A 471 -5.79 1.36 -23.98
CA ALA A 471 -7.15 1.84 -23.73
C ALA A 471 -7.84 1.06 -22.60
N LEU A 472 -8.86 1.67 -22.02
CA LEU A 472 -9.78 1.02 -21.10
C LEU A 472 -11.03 0.56 -21.87
N VAL A 473 -11.49 -0.63 -21.54
CA VAL A 473 -12.74 -1.19 -22.06
C VAL A 473 -13.69 -1.54 -20.89
N PRO A 474 -15.02 -1.54 -21.10
CA PRO A 474 -15.95 -1.89 -20.03
C PRO A 474 -15.71 -3.31 -19.49
N TYR A 475 -15.70 -3.45 -18.17
CA TYR A 475 -15.74 -4.76 -17.53
C TYR A 475 -17.10 -5.43 -17.72
N THR A 476 -17.13 -6.67 -18.21
CA THR A 476 -18.36 -7.40 -18.57
C THR A 476 -18.70 -8.54 -17.62
N GLY A 477 -17.92 -8.74 -16.55
CA GLY A 477 -18.16 -9.79 -15.57
C GLY A 477 -19.54 -9.72 -14.92
N ALA A 478 -20.04 -10.85 -14.42
CA ALA A 478 -21.37 -10.97 -13.84
C ALA A 478 -21.59 -10.06 -12.61
N ASP A 479 -20.51 -9.74 -11.90
CA ASP A 479 -20.49 -8.92 -10.68
C ASP A 479 -20.22 -7.42 -10.92
N LYS A 480 -20.20 -6.97 -12.18
CA LYS A 480 -19.92 -5.57 -12.56
C LYS A 480 -20.79 -4.51 -11.86
N ASN A 481 -21.99 -4.90 -11.41
CA ASN A 481 -22.93 -4.01 -10.74
C ASN A 481 -22.92 -4.14 -9.21
N SER A 482 -21.98 -4.89 -8.64
CA SER A 482 -21.87 -5.16 -7.20
C SER A 482 -20.50 -4.84 -6.61
N LEU A 483 -19.63 -4.18 -7.38
CA LEU A 483 -18.31 -3.75 -6.90
C LEU A 483 -18.48 -2.57 -5.94
N THR A 484 -18.21 -2.79 -4.66
CA THR A 484 -18.39 -1.77 -3.64
C THR A 484 -17.10 -0.96 -3.42
N VAL A 485 -17.24 0.26 -2.94
CA VAL A 485 -16.09 1.11 -2.55
C VAL A 485 -15.21 0.38 -1.54
N GLY A 486 -15.80 -0.25 -0.51
CA GLY A 486 -15.02 -0.99 0.49
C GLY A 486 -14.23 -2.16 -0.11
N GLY A 487 -14.84 -2.92 -1.02
CA GLY A 487 -14.19 -4.00 -1.75
C GLY A 487 -13.07 -3.51 -2.67
N GLU A 488 -13.32 -2.46 -3.44
CA GLU A 488 -12.32 -1.87 -4.34
C GLU A 488 -11.16 -1.21 -3.59
N LEU A 489 -11.39 -0.60 -2.42
CA LEU A 489 -10.33 -0.08 -1.55
C LEU A 489 -9.45 -1.20 -0.98
N ASN A 490 -10.04 -2.31 -0.53
CA ASN A 490 -9.27 -3.47 -0.08
C ASN A 490 -8.44 -4.05 -1.24
N LYS A 491 -9.04 -4.21 -2.43
CA LYS A 491 -8.35 -4.66 -3.63
C LYS A 491 -7.23 -3.70 -4.05
N LEU A 492 -7.44 -2.38 -3.96
CA LEU A 492 -6.39 -1.39 -4.18
C LEU A 492 -5.18 -1.66 -3.28
N ALA A 493 -5.43 -1.83 -1.98
CA ALA A 493 -4.36 -2.12 -1.03
C ALA A 493 -3.66 -3.44 -1.33
N ALA A 494 -4.42 -4.49 -1.69
CA ALA A 494 -3.87 -5.78 -2.10
C ALA A 494 -3.03 -5.66 -3.38
N ASN A 495 -3.49 -4.93 -4.40
CA ASN A 495 -2.74 -4.71 -5.64
C ASN A 495 -1.39 -4.02 -5.37
N ILE A 496 -1.38 -2.93 -4.61
CA ILE A 496 -0.14 -2.22 -4.27
C ILE A 496 0.82 -3.13 -3.49
N ALA A 497 0.32 -3.91 -2.54
CA ALA A 497 1.12 -4.81 -1.74
C ALA A 497 1.67 -5.99 -2.58
N ILE A 498 0.82 -6.67 -3.34
CA ILE A 498 1.20 -7.84 -4.16
C ILE A 498 2.01 -7.44 -5.39
N GLY A 499 1.93 -6.19 -5.85
CA GLY A 499 2.81 -5.64 -6.87
C GLY A 499 4.29 -5.79 -6.50
N ARG A 500 4.61 -5.71 -5.20
CA ARG A 500 5.97 -5.97 -4.70
C ARG A 500 6.35 -7.47 -4.75
N ASN A 501 5.37 -8.37 -4.65
CA ASN A 501 5.57 -9.81 -4.84
C ASN A 501 5.81 -10.11 -6.33
N TRP A 502 5.02 -9.54 -7.24
CA TRP A 502 5.25 -9.62 -8.69
C TRP A 502 6.65 -9.16 -9.10
N ALA A 503 7.19 -8.18 -8.38
CA ALA A 503 8.57 -7.73 -8.58
C ALA A 503 9.63 -8.74 -8.08
N GLY A 504 9.28 -9.73 -7.25
CA GLY A 504 10.20 -10.69 -6.65
C GLY A 504 10.88 -10.20 -5.36
N ILE A 505 10.35 -9.19 -4.66
CA ILE A 505 11.06 -8.51 -3.56
C ILE A 505 10.37 -8.57 -2.20
N HIS A 506 9.14 -9.07 -2.11
CA HIS A 506 8.40 -9.29 -0.87
C HIS A 506 7.70 -10.64 -0.85
N TRP A 507 7.39 -11.14 0.34
CA TRP A 507 6.71 -12.40 0.60
C TRP A 507 5.20 -12.20 0.75
N ARG A 508 4.38 -13.26 0.59
CA ARG A 508 2.93 -13.16 0.85
C ARG A 508 2.63 -12.73 2.28
N THR A 509 3.32 -13.29 3.27
CA THR A 509 3.15 -12.90 4.68
C THR A 509 3.55 -11.44 4.93
N ASP A 510 4.57 -10.93 4.23
CA ASP A 510 4.94 -9.51 4.32
C ASP A 510 3.74 -8.62 3.94
N TYR A 511 3.02 -9.01 2.88
CA TYR A 511 1.83 -8.31 2.41
C TYR A 511 0.67 -8.41 3.42
N THR A 512 0.23 -9.62 3.78
CA THR A 512 -1.00 -9.82 4.57
C THR A 512 -0.90 -9.21 5.96
N GLU A 513 0.18 -9.51 6.69
CA GLU A 513 0.38 -9.05 8.06
C GLU A 513 0.66 -7.54 8.15
N SER A 514 1.26 -6.97 7.11
CA SER A 514 1.52 -5.54 7.07
C SER A 514 0.28 -4.72 6.78
N MET A 515 -0.65 -5.21 5.96
CA MET A 515 -1.95 -4.56 5.78
C MET A 515 -2.72 -4.49 7.10
N GLU A 516 -2.73 -5.57 7.90
CA GLU A 516 -3.34 -5.56 9.23
C GLU A 516 -2.62 -4.61 10.21
N LEU A 517 -1.30 -4.51 10.12
CA LEU A 517 -0.54 -3.51 10.90
C LEU A 517 -1.00 -2.09 10.54
N GLY A 518 -1.12 -1.79 9.25
CA GLY A 518 -1.60 -0.51 8.74
C GLY A 518 -2.98 -0.16 9.27
N GLU A 519 -3.93 -1.11 9.24
CA GLU A 519 -5.27 -0.94 9.81
C GLU A 519 -5.21 -0.57 11.31
N LYS A 520 -4.38 -1.28 12.09
CA LYS A 520 -4.20 -1.01 13.53
C LYS A 520 -3.70 0.42 13.78
N ILE A 521 -2.78 0.90 12.93
CA ILE A 521 -2.23 2.27 13.00
C ILE A 521 -3.31 3.30 12.68
N ALA A 522 -4.04 3.12 11.58
CA ALA A 522 -5.13 4.01 11.17
C ALA A 522 -6.22 4.12 12.24
N ILE A 523 -6.63 3.00 12.83
CA ILE A 523 -7.62 2.98 13.93
C ILE A 523 -7.14 3.84 15.11
N GLN A 524 -5.86 3.77 15.49
CA GLN A 524 -5.34 4.57 16.61
C GLN A 524 -5.24 6.05 16.25
N MET A 525 -4.86 6.39 15.01
CA MET A 525 -4.89 7.77 14.52
C MET A 525 -6.32 8.34 14.57
N LEU A 526 -7.31 7.62 14.00
CA LEU A 526 -8.72 8.02 14.00
C LEU A 526 -9.28 8.20 15.43
N ARG A 527 -8.90 7.32 16.37
CA ARG A 527 -9.25 7.48 17.80
C ARG A 527 -8.68 8.75 18.43
N THR A 528 -7.46 9.12 18.06
CA THR A 528 -6.83 10.36 18.53
C THR A 528 -7.51 11.56 17.90
N GLN A 529 -7.79 11.52 16.60
CA GLN A 529 -8.51 12.59 15.90
C GLN A 529 -9.93 12.78 16.44
N ALA A 530 -10.63 11.69 16.74
CA ALA A 530 -11.99 11.75 17.29
C ALA A 530 -12.10 12.52 18.62
N MET A 531 -11.00 12.68 19.36
CA MET A 531 -10.95 13.50 20.58
C MET A 531 -10.73 14.98 20.30
N GLN A 532 -10.29 15.35 19.10
CA GLN A 532 -9.89 16.72 18.75
C GLN A 532 -11.05 17.58 18.23
N TYR A 533 -12.14 16.96 17.75
CA TYR A 533 -13.24 17.66 17.10
C TYR A 533 -14.33 18.10 18.07
N PRO A 534 -14.87 19.32 17.89
CA PRO A 534 -16.02 19.80 18.67
C PRO A 534 -17.32 19.11 18.25
N GLU A 535 -17.41 18.58 17.04
CA GLU A 535 -18.57 17.89 16.51
C GLU A 535 -18.72 16.49 17.10
N ARG A 536 -19.94 16.09 17.44
CA ARG A 536 -20.26 14.68 17.70
C ARG A 536 -20.29 13.93 16.38
N HIS A 537 -19.55 12.87 16.28
CA HIS A 537 -19.40 12.09 15.05
C HIS A 537 -19.06 10.63 15.34
N SER A 538 -19.08 9.82 14.32
CA SER A 538 -18.47 8.49 14.33
C SER A 538 -17.81 8.19 13.00
N PHE A 539 -16.84 7.26 13.05
CA PHE A 539 -16.28 6.58 11.89
C PHE A 539 -16.69 5.11 12.02
N SER A 540 -17.38 4.57 11.02
CA SER A 540 -17.86 3.18 11.03
C SER A 540 -17.41 2.47 9.76
N PHE A 541 -16.71 1.35 9.89
CA PHE A 541 -16.21 0.58 8.76
C PHE A 541 -15.95 -0.87 9.12
N THR A 542 -15.75 -1.71 8.11
CA THR A 542 -15.41 -3.12 8.23
C THR A 542 -13.89 -3.30 8.21
N ARG A 543 -13.34 -4.03 9.19
CA ARG A 543 -11.92 -4.37 9.25
C ARG A 543 -11.57 -5.43 8.20
N PHE A 544 -10.27 -5.61 7.96
CA PHE A 544 -9.78 -6.67 7.06
C PHE A 544 -10.23 -8.07 7.48
N ASN A 545 -10.38 -8.33 8.78
CA ASN A 545 -10.90 -9.61 9.30
C ASN A 545 -12.44 -9.74 9.21
N GLY A 546 -13.14 -8.84 8.53
CA GLY A 546 -14.59 -8.84 8.35
C GLY A 546 -15.38 -8.30 9.55
N SER A 547 -14.75 -7.95 10.67
CA SER A 547 -15.48 -7.45 11.85
C SER A 547 -15.75 -5.95 11.75
N PRO A 548 -16.99 -5.48 12.07
CA PRO A 548 -17.30 -4.05 12.06
C PRO A 548 -16.64 -3.33 13.24
N ILE A 549 -16.30 -2.06 13.04
CA ILE A 549 -15.81 -1.17 14.08
C ILE A 549 -16.50 0.17 14.00
N THR A 550 -16.76 0.81 15.16
CA THR A 550 -17.23 2.20 15.25
C THR A 550 -16.36 2.98 16.24
N ILE A 551 -15.76 4.06 15.78
CA ILE A 551 -14.97 5.00 16.57
C ILE A 551 -15.82 6.25 16.80
N ARG A 552 -16.14 6.59 18.05
CA ARG A 552 -17.03 7.69 18.39
C ARG A 552 -16.26 8.90 18.92
N GLY A 553 -16.48 10.05 18.30
CA GLY A 553 -16.10 11.36 18.81
C GLY A 553 -17.25 11.97 19.61
N ARG A 554 -16.97 12.30 20.87
CA ARG A 554 -18.01 12.81 21.79
C ARG A 554 -18.37 14.28 21.57
N GLY A 555 -17.56 14.97 20.76
CA GLY A 555 -17.61 16.41 20.64
C GLY A 555 -17.20 17.09 21.96
N PHE A 556 -17.02 18.42 21.90
CA PHE A 556 -16.84 19.21 23.08
C PHE A 556 -17.48 20.60 22.88
N LYS A 557 -18.14 21.12 23.91
CA LYS A 557 -18.66 22.46 23.95
C LYS A 557 -17.65 23.43 24.58
#